data_d9a45c973c82a36ec63cce3cf2b8230a
#
_entry.id   d9a45c973c82a36ec63cce3cf2b8230a
#
_cell.length_a   1.000
_cell.length_b   1.000
_cell.length_c   1.000
_cell.angle_alpha   90.00
_cell.angle_beta   90.00
_cell.angle_gamma   90.00
#
_symmetry.space_group_name_H-M   'P 1'
#
loop_
_entity.id
_entity.type
_entity.pdbx_description
1 polymer ?
#
loop_
_entity_poly.entity_id
_entity_poly.type
_entity_poly.pdbx_seq_one_letter_code
_entity_poly.pdbx_strand_id
1 'polypeptide(L)'
;MKAFWRVLKRFAAPYKKYLAGSVILNLLSAVFNIFSFALLIPILNILFKINSNVYEFMPWDGMPDKEQLMNNFYWYVSQLIEKFGGSTALLLLGIVFAIMTVLKTSCYFASSAVMVPLRTGIVRDIRVMVYNKLLSLPMGFFSKQKKGDIIARMSGDVTEIEVSIVSSLDMLIKNPILIICYFSALIYLSWELTLFTVTVVPVMAWGMSAIGKKLKRKSLEAQEKWSDTMAQLDETLGGLRVIKAFIAEDKMKERFFNTADEYRRASGKVAIRQASAHPVSELLGSIMIMIVLWFGGTLILSDKAPIDASTFIFYMTILYSVLAPLKEFSKAGYSIPRGLASIERLEAIMAAENPIKESATPAAFNGFNDSISFKDVCFSYENGKQVLSDIDLTIPKGKMIALVGQSGSGKSTLVDLIPRYYDVNKGSICIDGVDIRDMKIKELRSFIGNVNQEAILFNDTIFNNIAFGVENATMEQVIEAAKVANAHDFIMEKEHGYMTNIGDRGAKLSGGHNAIGGVLP
;
A
#
# COMPACT_ATOMS: atom_id res chain seq x y z
N MET A 1 -0.55 17.02 0.97
CA MET A 1 0.09 17.15 -0.35
C MET A 1 1.62 17.05 -0.30
N LYS A 2 2.36 17.85 0.52
CA LYS A 2 3.84 17.75 0.62
C LYS A 2 4.32 16.35 1.06
N ALA A 3 3.66 15.72 2.05
CA ALA A 3 3.99 14.37 2.52
C ALA A 3 3.77 13.32 1.41
N PHE A 4 2.66 13.39 0.68
CA PHE A 4 2.38 12.52 -0.46
C PHE A 4 3.50 12.58 -1.52
N TRP A 5 3.90 13.78 -1.94
CA TRP A 5 4.98 13.96 -2.92
C TRP A 5 6.35 13.48 -2.41
N ARG A 6 6.62 13.61 -1.11
CA ARG A 6 7.85 13.10 -0.49
C ARG A 6 7.93 11.59 -0.57
N VAL A 7 6.85 10.90 -0.18
CA VAL A 7 6.75 9.44 -0.25
C VAL A 7 6.85 8.96 -1.70
N LEU A 8 6.12 9.61 -2.60
CA LEU A 8 6.18 9.29 -4.01
C LEU A 8 7.59 9.43 -4.59
N LYS A 9 8.24 10.56 -4.34
CA LYS A 9 9.62 10.80 -4.81
C LYS A 9 10.60 9.77 -4.26
N ARG A 10 10.41 9.31 -3.01
CA ARG A 10 11.26 8.30 -2.38
C ARG A 10 11.08 6.92 -3.00
N PHE A 11 9.83 6.46 -3.16
CA PHE A 11 9.54 5.08 -3.57
C PHE A 11 9.32 4.89 -5.08
N ALA A 12 8.88 5.91 -5.82
CA ALA A 12 8.70 5.80 -7.27
C ALA A 12 9.99 6.05 -8.07
N ALA A 13 11.03 6.62 -7.44
CA ALA A 13 12.29 6.92 -8.14
C ALA A 13 12.94 5.71 -8.83
N PRO A 14 12.99 4.49 -8.24
CA PRO A 14 13.53 3.31 -8.90
C PRO A 14 12.72 2.87 -10.14
N TYR A 15 11.44 3.24 -10.19
CA TYR A 15 10.46 2.79 -11.18
C TYR A 15 10.16 3.81 -12.28
N LYS A 16 11.01 4.83 -12.49
CA LYS A 16 10.80 5.93 -13.46
C LYS A 16 10.49 5.45 -14.88
N LYS A 17 11.07 4.35 -15.32
CA LYS A 17 10.86 3.77 -16.66
C LYS A 17 9.39 3.38 -16.86
N TYR A 18 8.76 2.76 -15.87
CA TYR A 18 7.35 2.37 -15.93
C TYR A 18 6.43 3.59 -15.91
N LEU A 19 6.80 4.63 -15.14
CA LEU A 19 6.07 5.89 -15.10
C LEU A 19 6.07 6.57 -16.47
N ALA A 20 7.24 6.71 -17.10
CA ALA A 20 7.40 7.29 -18.44
C ALA A 20 6.63 6.49 -19.50
N GLY A 21 6.73 5.15 -19.46
CA GLY A 21 5.97 4.29 -20.36
C GLY A 21 4.45 4.47 -20.22
N SER A 22 3.95 4.55 -18.98
CA SER A 22 2.53 4.80 -18.72
C SER A 22 2.07 6.17 -19.24
N VAL A 23 2.88 7.23 -19.08
CA VAL A 23 2.58 8.57 -19.62
C VAL A 23 2.42 8.52 -21.13
N ILE A 24 3.39 7.92 -21.84
CA ILE A 24 3.37 7.82 -23.31
C ILE A 24 2.15 7.02 -23.78
N LEU A 25 1.88 5.87 -23.17
CA LEU A 25 0.76 5.01 -23.53
C LEU A 25 -0.61 5.66 -23.25
N ASN A 26 -0.74 6.40 -22.15
CA ASN A 26 -1.95 7.16 -21.86
C ASN A 26 -2.15 8.32 -22.84
N LEU A 27 -1.07 9.01 -23.25
CA LEU A 27 -1.12 10.05 -24.26
C LEU A 27 -1.57 9.48 -25.61
N LEU A 28 -0.98 8.36 -26.05
CA LEU A 28 -1.39 7.67 -27.27
C LEU A 28 -2.84 7.22 -27.21
N SER A 29 -3.27 6.65 -26.08
CA SER A 29 -4.65 6.26 -25.88
C SER A 29 -5.62 7.44 -25.96
N ALA A 30 -5.25 8.61 -25.39
CA ALA A 30 -6.04 9.83 -25.49
C ALA A 30 -6.15 10.34 -26.94
N VAL A 31 -5.04 10.34 -27.66
CA VAL A 31 -4.99 10.74 -29.06
C VAL A 31 -5.87 9.82 -29.92
N PHE A 32 -5.69 8.49 -29.82
CA PHE A 32 -6.53 7.54 -30.56
C PHE A 32 -8.02 7.67 -30.20
N ASN A 33 -8.34 8.02 -28.95
CA ASN A 33 -9.72 8.26 -28.56
C ASN A 33 -10.33 9.48 -29.24
N ILE A 34 -9.58 10.59 -29.30
CA ILE A 34 -10.00 11.83 -29.99
C ILE A 34 -10.18 11.55 -31.50
N PHE A 35 -9.21 10.85 -32.12
CA PHE A 35 -9.34 10.47 -33.53
C PHE A 35 -10.52 9.53 -33.79
N SER A 36 -10.77 8.55 -32.92
CA SER A 36 -11.94 7.67 -33.00
C SER A 36 -13.23 8.49 -33.00
N PHE A 37 -13.36 9.47 -32.13
CA PHE A 37 -14.54 10.33 -32.08
C PHE A 37 -14.60 11.32 -33.28
N ALA A 38 -13.46 11.78 -33.80
CA ALA A 38 -13.42 12.64 -34.97
C ALA A 38 -14.01 11.97 -36.22
N LEU A 39 -13.90 10.63 -36.32
CA LEU A 39 -14.55 9.86 -37.39
C LEU A 39 -16.09 9.93 -37.38
N LEU A 40 -16.70 10.36 -36.27
CA LEU A 40 -18.15 10.58 -36.21
C LEU A 40 -18.58 11.70 -37.17
N ILE A 41 -17.75 12.72 -37.41
CA ILE A 41 -18.08 13.84 -38.27
C ILE A 41 -18.40 13.37 -39.70
N PRO A 42 -17.49 12.68 -40.43
CA PRO A 42 -17.78 12.20 -41.77
C PRO A 42 -18.90 11.15 -41.81
N ILE A 43 -19.00 10.31 -40.77
CA ILE A 43 -20.11 9.33 -40.67
C ILE A 43 -21.45 10.05 -40.59
N LEU A 44 -21.59 11.08 -39.75
CA LEU A 44 -22.80 11.88 -39.62
C LEU A 44 -23.12 12.66 -40.91
N ASN A 45 -22.10 13.24 -41.54
CA ASN A 45 -22.27 13.94 -42.81
C ASN A 45 -22.78 13.04 -43.92
N ILE A 46 -22.32 11.78 -44.00
CA ILE A 46 -22.82 10.79 -44.97
C ILE A 46 -24.27 10.40 -44.64
N LEU A 47 -24.54 10.07 -43.37
CA LEU A 47 -25.88 9.59 -42.95
C LEU A 47 -26.96 10.64 -43.14
N PHE A 48 -26.68 11.89 -42.75
CA PHE A 48 -27.67 12.96 -42.75
C PHE A 48 -27.62 13.83 -44.02
N LYS A 49 -26.69 13.57 -44.94
CA LYS A 49 -26.46 14.36 -46.15
C LYS A 49 -26.33 15.87 -45.86
N ILE A 50 -25.64 16.21 -44.75
CA ILE A 50 -25.58 17.57 -44.20
C ILE A 50 -24.68 18.48 -45.06
N ASN A 51 -23.69 17.92 -45.77
CA ASN A 51 -22.73 18.69 -46.56
C ASN A 51 -22.81 18.36 -48.03
N SER A 52 -23.12 19.36 -48.84
CA SER A 52 -22.98 19.37 -50.32
C SER A 52 -21.70 20.03 -50.79
N ASN A 53 -20.74 20.29 -49.90
CA ASN A 53 -19.50 20.98 -50.24
C ASN A 53 -18.62 20.06 -51.10
N VAL A 54 -18.14 20.58 -52.21
CA VAL A 54 -17.11 19.95 -53.05
C VAL A 54 -15.76 20.25 -52.44
N TYR A 55 -15.06 19.21 -51.96
CA TYR A 55 -13.70 19.34 -51.44
C TYR A 55 -12.71 19.09 -52.56
N GLU A 56 -11.73 19.98 -52.72
CA GLU A 56 -10.61 19.83 -53.64
C GLU A 56 -9.33 19.49 -52.88
N PHE A 57 -8.49 18.62 -53.44
CA PHE A 57 -7.24 18.24 -52.81
C PHE A 57 -6.28 19.44 -52.72
N MET A 58 -5.86 19.80 -51.50
CA MET A 58 -4.86 20.82 -51.26
C MET A 58 -3.48 20.17 -51.13
N PRO A 59 -2.53 20.47 -52.00
CA PRO A 59 -1.18 19.90 -51.93
C PRO A 59 -0.49 20.30 -50.62
N TRP A 60 0.40 19.44 -50.13
CA TRP A 60 1.12 19.62 -48.89
C TRP A 60 2.29 20.60 -49.09
N ASP A 61 2.17 21.84 -48.65
CA ASP A 61 3.23 22.82 -48.62
C ASP A 61 3.77 23.01 -47.20
N GLY A 62 4.72 22.18 -46.78
CA GLY A 62 5.31 22.23 -45.45
C GLY A 62 4.54 21.50 -44.37
N MET A 63 4.51 22.03 -43.13
CA MET A 63 3.66 21.49 -42.07
C MET A 63 2.19 21.78 -42.40
N PRO A 64 1.34 20.73 -42.46
CA PRO A 64 -0.05 20.91 -42.86
C PRO A 64 -0.80 21.81 -41.86
N ASP A 65 -1.46 22.83 -42.39
CA ASP A 65 -2.38 23.66 -41.60
C ASP A 65 -3.67 22.89 -41.31
N LYS A 66 -4.41 23.35 -40.28
CA LYS A 66 -5.70 22.77 -39.87
C LYS A 66 -6.66 22.61 -41.04
N GLU A 67 -6.81 23.66 -41.85
CA GLU A 67 -7.74 23.67 -42.98
C GLU A 67 -7.33 22.65 -44.05
N GLN A 68 -6.05 22.53 -44.36
CA GLN A 68 -5.53 21.53 -45.29
C GLN A 68 -5.76 20.09 -44.80
N LEU A 69 -5.50 19.83 -43.51
CA LEU A 69 -5.70 18.50 -42.92
C LEU A 69 -7.17 18.08 -42.99
N MET A 70 -8.08 18.95 -42.56
CA MET A 70 -9.52 18.68 -42.57
C MET A 70 -10.07 18.58 -44.00
N ASN A 71 -9.68 19.50 -44.89
CA ASN A 71 -10.11 19.50 -46.27
C ASN A 71 -9.63 18.25 -47.02
N ASN A 72 -8.38 17.86 -46.88
CA ASN A 72 -7.85 16.66 -47.53
C ASN A 72 -8.48 15.38 -46.98
N PHE A 73 -8.76 15.34 -45.68
CA PHE A 73 -9.48 14.22 -45.07
C PHE A 73 -10.90 14.10 -45.67
N TYR A 74 -11.65 15.18 -45.76
CA TYR A 74 -12.98 15.17 -46.38
C TYR A 74 -12.93 14.88 -47.88
N TRP A 75 -11.88 15.33 -48.57
CA TRP A 75 -11.65 14.98 -49.97
C TRP A 75 -11.48 13.46 -50.15
N TYR A 76 -10.67 12.80 -49.30
CA TYR A 76 -10.53 11.34 -49.35
C TYR A 76 -11.87 10.62 -49.04
N VAL A 77 -12.63 11.11 -48.10
CA VAL A 77 -13.93 10.56 -47.76
C VAL A 77 -14.93 10.75 -48.93
N SER A 78 -14.92 11.93 -49.59
CA SER A 78 -15.79 12.17 -50.75
C SER A 78 -15.41 11.29 -51.94
N GLN A 79 -14.13 11.10 -52.24
CA GLN A 79 -13.67 10.14 -53.25
C GLN A 79 -14.07 8.70 -52.95
N LEU A 80 -14.05 8.28 -51.71
CA LEU A 80 -14.55 6.97 -51.25
C LEU A 80 -16.05 6.80 -51.52
N ILE A 81 -16.82 7.85 -51.24
CA ILE A 81 -18.28 7.87 -51.48
C ILE A 81 -18.58 7.79 -52.96
N GLU A 82 -17.88 8.60 -53.79
CA GLU A 82 -18.06 8.66 -55.24
C GLU A 82 -17.70 7.32 -55.89
N LYS A 83 -16.59 6.69 -55.48
CA LYS A 83 -16.06 5.47 -56.09
C LYS A 83 -16.79 4.19 -55.62
N PHE A 84 -17.19 4.09 -54.38
CA PHE A 84 -17.70 2.87 -53.78
C PHE A 84 -19.15 2.98 -53.29
N GLY A 85 -19.74 4.16 -53.32
CA GLY A 85 -21.08 4.44 -52.76
C GLY A 85 -21.06 4.68 -51.26
N GLY A 86 -22.09 5.36 -50.74
CA GLY A 86 -22.18 5.79 -49.35
C GLY A 86 -22.20 4.63 -48.35
N SER A 87 -22.85 3.50 -48.69
CA SER A 87 -22.90 2.33 -47.80
C SER A 87 -21.54 1.68 -47.59
N THR A 88 -20.75 1.55 -48.65
CA THR A 88 -19.38 0.99 -48.57
C THR A 88 -18.44 1.95 -47.85
N ALA A 89 -18.57 3.26 -48.08
CA ALA A 89 -17.82 4.28 -47.37
C ALA A 89 -18.07 4.26 -45.86
N LEU A 90 -19.35 4.09 -45.44
CA LEU A 90 -19.71 3.92 -44.02
C LEU A 90 -19.09 2.66 -43.41
N LEU A 91 -19.09 1.52 -44.13
CA LEU A 91 -18.47 0.29 -43.69
C LEU A 91 -16.95 0.46 -43.49
N LEU A 92 -16.27 1.10 -44.46
CA LEU A 92 -14.82 1.38 -44.35
C LEU A 92 -14.50 2.30 -43.18
N LEU A 93 -15.26 3.39 -43.00
CA LEU A 93 -15.09 4.28 -41.83
C LEU A 93 -15.39 3.54 -40.52
N GLY A 94 -16.38 2.63 -40.50
CA GLY A 94 -16.65 1.76 -39.35
C GLY A 94 -15.49 0.83 -39.02
N ILE A 95 -14.81 0.26 -40.01
CA ILE A 95 -13.60 -0.55 -39.83
C ILE A 95 -12.47 0.29 -39.25
N VAL A 96 -12.23 1.50 -39.79
CA VAL A 96 -11.22 2.42 -39.25
C VAL A 96 -11.53 2.80 -37.80
N PHE A 97 -12.80 3.09 -37.50
CA PHE A 97 -13.25 3.35 -36.13
C PHE A 97 -12.97 2.16 -35.19
N ALA A 98 -13.24 0.93 -35.65
CA ALA A 98 -12.96 -0.28 -34.89
C ALA A 98 -11.44 -0.44 -34.63
N ILE A 99 -10.60 -0.23 -35.65
CA ILE A 99 -9.13 -0.28 -35.54
C ILE A 99 -8.65 0.77 -34.51
N MET A 100 -9.11 2.01 -34.62
CA MET A 100 -8.75 3.07 -33.66
C MET A 100 -9.18 2.74 -32.24
N THR A 101 -10.35 2.13 -32.08
CA THR A 101 -10.85 1.66 -30.76
C THR A 101 -9.97 0.53 -30.19
N VAL A 102 -9.53 -0.40 -31.03
CA VAL A 102 -8.61 -1.48 -30.63
C VAL A 102 -7.26 -0.88 -30.21
N LEU A 103 -6.70 0.03 -30.98
CA LEU A 103 -5.42 0.72 -30.65
C LEU A 103 -5.53 1.49 -29.33
N LYS A 104 -6.60 2.29 -29.16
CA LYS A 104 -6.89 3.01 -27.92
C LYS A 104 -6.94 2.06 -26.73
N THR A 105 -7.73 0.98 -26.82
CA THR A 105 -7.93 0.02 -25.72
C THR A 105 -6.65 -0.75 -25.43
N SER A 106 -5.89 -1.12 -26.44
CA SER A 106 -4.60 -1.78 -26.29
C SER A 106 -3.56 -0.87 -25.60
N CYS A 107 -3.48 0.39 -26.00
CA CYS A 107 -2.62 1.37 -25.32
C CYS A 107 -3.04 1.60 -23.86
N TYR A 108 -4.34 1.68 -23.62
CA TYR A 108 -4.89 1.81 -22.26
C TYR A 108 -4.55 0.61 -21.38
N PHE A 109 -4.78 -0.61 -21.90
CA PHE A 109 -4.43 -1.85 -21.22
C PHE A 109 -2.91 -1.94 -20.95
N ALA A 110 -2.09 -1.66 -21.97
CA ALA A 110 -0.64 -1.67 -21.85
C ALA A 110 -0.15 -0.66 -20.79
N SER A 111 -0.74 0.55 -20.74
CA SER A 111 -0.45 1.54 -19.70
C SER A 111 -0.75 0.99 -18.30
N SER A 112 -1.91 0.38 -18.13
CA SER A 112 -2.31 -0.21 -16.84
C SER A 112 -1.39 -1.37 -16.46
N ALA A 113 -1.02 -2.23 -17.40
CA ALA A 113 -0.11 -3.36 -17.20
C ALA A 113 1.31 -2.90 -16.82
N VAL A 114 1.82 -1.86 -17.48
CA VAL A 114 3.14 -1.25 -17.18
C VAL A 114 3.17 -0.65 -15.76
N MET A 115 2.04 -0.22 -15.21
CA MET A 115 1.96 0.31 -13.85
C MET A 115 1.95 -0.78 -12.76
N VAL A 116 1.67 -2.05 -13.09
CA VAL A 116 1.63 -3.15 -12.11
C VAL A 116 2.99 -3.36 -11.41
N PRO A 117 4.13 -3.51 -12.13
CA PRO A 117 5.43 -3.65 -11.49
C PRO A 117 5.82 -2.49 -10.57
N LEU A 118 5.40 -1.26 -10.93
CA LEU A 118 5.61 -0.09 -10.07
C LEU A 118 4.81 -0.22 -8.76
N ARG A 119 3.52 -0.59 -8.84
CA ARG A 119 2.65 -0.75 -7.66
C ARG A 119 3.17 -1.83 -6.74
N THR A 120 3.37 -3.03 -7.25
CA THR A 120 3.83 -4.19 -6.46
C THR A 120 5.25 -3.98 -5.92
N GLY A 121 6.11 -3.33 -6.71
CA GLY A 121 7.47 -2.99 -6.31
C GLY A 121 7.52 -2.01 -5.13
N ILE A 122 6.74 -0.93 -5.19
CA ILE A 122 6.65 0.03 -4.06
C ILE A 122 6.16 -0.65 -2.79
N VAL A 123 5.14 -1.50 -2.88
CA VAL A 123 4.59 -2.23 -1.72
C VAL A 123 5.63 -3.18 -1.12
N ARG A 124 6.35 -3.93 -1.97
CA ARG A 124 7.46 -4.77 -1.54
C ARG A 124 8.52 -3.95 -0.81
N ASP A 125 8.96 -2.84 -1.40
CA ASP A 125 10.05 -2.01 -0.86
C ASP A 125 9.67 -1.40 0.49
N ILE A 126 8.40 -0.97 0.66
CA ILE A 126 7.89 -0.51 1.96
C ILE A 126 7.92 -1.65 2.99
N ARG A 127 7.42 -2.85 2.64
CA ARG A 127 7.41 -4.00 3.55
C ARG A 127 8.82 -4.39 3.99
N VAL A 128 9.75 -4.50 3.03
CA VAL A 128 11.15 -4.84 3.31
C VAL A 128 11.81 -3.78 4.19
N MET A 129 11.58 -2.50 3.88
CA MET A 129 12.13 -1.38 4.67
C MET A 129 11.63 -1.40 6.12
N VAL A 130 10.33 -1.59 6.33
CA VAL A 130 9.75 -1.65 7.70
C VAL A 130 10.24 -2.91 8.43
N TYR A 131 10.28 -4.06 7.75
CA TYR A 131 10.79 -5.31 8.32
C TYR A 131 12.26 -5.17 8.79
N ASN A 132 13.13 -4.64 7.93
CA ASN A 132 14.54 -4.40 8.27
C ASN A 132 14.67 -3.44 9.45
N LYS A 133 13.82 -2.40 9.50
CA LYS A 133 13.79 -1.48 10.63
C LYS A 133 13.38 -2.19 11.93
N LEU A 134 12.33 -3.00 11.90
CA LEU A 134 11.90 -3.76 13.08
C LEU A 134 13.02 -4.65 13.61
N LEU A 135 13.74 -5.36 12.74
CA LEU A 135 14.89 -6.18 13.17
C LEU A 135 16.04 -5.38 13.79
N SER A 136 16.16 -4.11 13.44
CA SER A 136 17.19 -3.20 14.00
C SER A 136 16.79 -2.53 15.32
N LEU A 137 15.53 -2.67 15.76
CA LEU A 137 15.04 -2.03 16.98
C LEU A 137 15.36 -2.87 18.23
N PRO A 138 15.56 -2.24 19.39
CA PRO A 138 15.89 -2.93 20.63
C PRO A 138 14.68 -3.64 21.21
N MET A 139 14.90 -4.61 22.09
CA MET A 139 13.84 -5.36 22.77
C MET A 139 12.85 -4.46 23.53
N GLY A 140 13.33 -3.33 24.10
CA GLY A 140 12.48 -2.36 24.79
C GLY A 140 11.37 -1.76 23.94
N PHE A 141 11.58 -1.64 22.63
CA PHE A 141 10.54 -1.19 21.70
C PHE A 141 9.34 -2.18 21.66
N PHE A 142 9.64 -3.48 21.63
CA PHE A 142 8.62 -4.53 21.54
C PHE A 142 7.90 -4.77 22.87
N SER A 143 8.51 -4.41 23.98
CA SER A 143 7.87 -4.46 25.30
C SER A 143 6.80 -3.37 25.46
N LYS A 144 6.96 -2.23 24.79
CA LYS A 144 5.99 -1.12 24.80
C LYS A 144 4.85 -1.30 23.83
N GLN A 145 5.13 -1.85 22.66
CA GLN A 145 4.14 -2.02 21.59
C GLN A 145 3.61 -3.46 21.57
N LYS A 146 2.28 -3.58 21.57
CA LYS A 146 1.66 -4.91 21.44
C LYS A 146 2.06 -5.51 20.09
N LYS A 147 2.48 -6.77 20.09
CA LYS A 147 2.84 -7.53 18.87
C LYS A 147 1.75 -7.44 17.80
N GLY A 148 0.47 -7.49 18.22
CA GLY A 148 -0.67 -7.35 17.31
C GLY A 148 -0.73 -5.98 16.60
N ASP A 149 -0.33 -4.89 17.26
CA ASP A 149 -0.29 -3.56 16.64
C ASP A 149 0.78 -3.48 15.54
N ILE A 150 1.95 -4.06 15.77
CA ILE A 150 3.02 -4.13 14.75
C ILE A 150 2.55 -4.94 13.53
N ILE A 151 1.91 -6.10 13.76
CA ILE A 151 1.36 -6.94 12.70
C ILE A 151 0.26 -6.19 11.95
N ALA A 152 -0.64 -5.50 12.65
CA ALA A 152 -1.70 -4.70 12.04
C ALA A 152 -1.14 -3.55 11.17
N ARG A 153 -0.05 -2.91 11.58
CA ARG A 153 0.64 -1.89 10.77
C ARG A 153 1.32 -2.48 9.54
N MET A 154 2.00 -3.62 9.69
CA MET A 154 2.68 -4.31 8.58
C MET A 154 1.71 -4.85 7.52
N SER A 155 0.54 -5.32 7.92
CA SER A 155 -0.50 -5.83 7.02
C SER A 155 -1.49 -4.76 6.60
N GLY A 156 -2.18 -4.13 7.54
CA GLY A 156 -3.29 -3.20 7.30
C GLY A 156 -2.83 -1.86 6.76
N ASP A 157 -1.85 -1.20 7.41
CA ASP A 157 -1.39 0.12 6.97
C ASP A 157 -0.68 0.07 5.62
N VAL A 158 0.11 -0.98 5.35
CA VAL A 158 0.75 -1.15 4.05
C VAL A 158 -0.29 -1.39 2.95
N THR A 159 -1.33 -2.18 3.23
CA THR A 159 -2.43 -2.39 2.27
C THR A 159 -3.23 -1.10 2.05
N GLU A 160 -3.47 -0.30 3.10
CA GLU A 160 -4.14 1.00 2.96
C GLU A 160 -3.31 1.98 2.11
N ILE A 161 -1.97 1.98 2.26
CA ILE A 161 -1.07 2.76 1.39
C ILE A 161 -1.16 2.28 -0.05
N GLU A 162 -1.19 0.97 -0.29
CA GLU A 162 -1.36 0.39 -1.62
C GLU A 162 -2.66 0.86 -2.28
N VAL A 163 -3.79 0.71 -1.60
CA VAL A 163 -5.10 1.05 -2.13
C VAL A 163 -5.30 2.56 -2.26
N SER A 164 -4.82 3.35 -1.30
CA SER A 164 -5.11 4.79 -1.24
C SER A 164 -4.09 5.65 -1.96
N ILE A 165 -2.80 5.29 -1.96
CA ILE A 165 -1.73 6.11 -2.53
C ILE A 165 -1.26 5.52 -3.85
N VAL A 166 -0.87 4.26 -3.85
CA VAL A 166 -0.26 3.64 -5.03
C VAL A 166 -1.28 3.50 -6.16
N SER A 167 -2.52 3.12 -5.85
CA SER A 167 -3.61 3.09 -6.84
C SER A 167 -4.01 4.50 -7.31
N SER A 168 -3.87 5.52 -6.45
CA SER A 168 -4.12 6.91 -6.85
C SER A 168 -3.06 7.47 -7.81
N LEU A 169 -1.87 6.87 -7.88
CA LEU A 169 -0.82 7.25 -8.84
C LEU A 169 -1.29 7.15 -10.29
N ASP A 170 -1.95 6.04 -10.62
CA ASP A 170 -2.49 5.82 -11.96
C ASP A 170 -3.50 6.92 -12.32
N MET A 171 -4.42 7.24 -11.39
CA MET A 171 -5.38 8.32 -11.57
C MET A 171 -4.71 9.69 -11.72
N LEU A 172 -3.66 9.96 -10.92
CA LEU A 172 -2.93 11.23 -10.94
C LEU A 172 -2.07 11.45 -12.18
N ILE A 173 -1.75 10.37 -12.90
CA ILE A 173 -1.01 10.44 -14.17
C ILE A 173 -1.99 10.46 -15.33
N LYS A 174 -2.87 9.47 -15.42
CA LYS A 174 -3.80 9.27 -16.53
C LYS A 174 -4.81 10.40 -16.64
N ASN A 175 -5.48 10.75 -15.56
CA ASN A 175 -6.59 11.70 -15.62
C ASN A 175 -6.18 13.12 -16.02
N PRO A 176 -5.06 13.71 -15.53
CA PRO A 176 -4.58 14.98 -16.06
C PRO A 176 -4.25 14.94 -17.56
N ILE A 177 -3.64 13.85 -18.04
CA ILE A 177 -3.32 13.69 -19.47
C ILE A 177 -4.63 13.70 -20.27
N LEU A 178 -5.62 12.91 -19.89
CA LEU A 178 -6.92 12.86 -20.54
C LEU A 178 -7.63 14.22 -20.52
N ILE A 179 -7.64 14.88 -19.35
CA ILE A 179 -8.27 16.18 -19.19
C ILE A 179 -7.58 17.21 -20.10
N ILE A 180 -6.25 17.29 -20.08
CA ILE A 180 -5.50 18.22 -20.94
C ILE A 180 -5.77 17.93 -22.42
N CYS A 181 -5.69 16.67 -22.86
CA CYS A 181 -5.93 16.31 -24.25
C CYS A 181 -7.36 16.65 -24.71
N TYR A 182 -8.37 16.34 -23.87
CA TYR A 182 -9.76 16.63 -24.20
C TYR A 182 -10.04 18.15 -24.20
N PHE A 183 -9.55 18.89 -23.20
CA PHE A 183 -9.72 20.35 -23.19
C PHE A 183 -8.98 21.03 -24.35
N SER A 184 -7.79 20.54 -24.70
CA SER A 184 -7.08 21.04 -25.88
C SER A 184 -7.89 20.81 -27.16
N ALA A 185 -8.52 19.64 -27.31
CA ALA A 185 -9.40 19.36 -28.44
C ALA A 185 -10.67 20.24 -28.43
N LEU A 186 -11.30 20.46 -27.26
CA LEU A 186 -12.46 21.33 -27.13
C LEU A 186 -12.16 22.78 -27.48
N ILE A 187 -11.02 23.31 -27.01
CA ILE A 187 -10.55 24.68 -27.32
C ILE A 187 -10.27 24.80 -28.83
N TYR A 188 -9.65 23.76 -29.42
CA TYR A 188 -9.36 23.73 -30.84
C TYR A 188 -10.62 23.74 -31.71
N LEU A 189 -11.70 23.06 -31.26
CA LEU A 189 -12.99 23.02 -31.97
C LEU A 189 -13.76 24.36 -31.85
N SER A 190 -13.93 24.85 -30.63
CA SER A 190 -14.55 26.14 -30.35
C SER A 190 -14.11 26.67 -28.98
N TRP A 191 -13.41 27.78 -28.99
CA TRP A 191 -12.97 28.42 -27.76
C TRP A 191 -14.13 29.07 -26.99
N GLU A 192 -15.16 29.58 -27.70
CA GLU A 192 -16.34 30.22 -27.11
C GLU A 192 -17.18 29.21 -26.31
N LEU A 193 -17.49 28.06 -26.92
CA LEU A 193 -18.19 26.99 -26.23
C LEU A 193 -17.39 26.42 -25.05
N THR A 194 -16.07 26.35 -25.20
CA THR A 194 -15.20 25.85 -24.14
C THR A 194 -15.12 26.83 -22.98
N LEU A 195 -15.03 28.11 -23.25
CA LEU A 195 -15.08 29.14 -22.20
C LEU A 195 -16.40 29.07 -21.42
N PHE A 196 -17.52 28.95 -22.12
CA PHE A 196 -18.82 28.75 -21.50
C PHE A 196 -18.86 27.47 -20.64
N THR A 197 -18.37 26.35 -21.17
CA THR A 197 -18.30 25.07 -20.46
C THR A 197 -17.47 25.19 -19.17
N VAL A 198 -16.31 25.86 -19.23
CA VAL A 198 -15.43 26.09 -18.07
C VAL A 198 -16.12 26.90 -16.97
N THR A 199 -17.04 27.80 -17.30
CA THR A 199 -17.82 28.53 -16.26
C THR A 199 -18.85 27.64 -15.54
N VAL A 200 -19.32 26.57 -16.18
CA VAL A 200 -20.29 25.60 -15.61
C VAL A 200 -19.60 24.54 -14.73
N VAL A 201 -18.36 24.14 -15.07
CA VAL A 201 -17.61 23.09 -14.35
C VAL A 201 -17.46 23.35 -12.83
N PRO A 202 -17.15 24.58 -12.35
CA PRO A 202 -17.06 24.87 -10.92
C PRO A 202 -18.34 24.60 -10.13
N VAL A 203 -19.50 24.82 -10.73
CA VAL A 203 -20.81 24.53 -10.11
C VAL A 203 -20.95 23.03 -9.84
N MET A 204 -20.57 22.20 -10.79
CA MET A 204 -20.52 20.73 -10.63
C MET A 204 -19.53 20.32 -9.54
N ALA A 205 -18.32 20.88 -9.57
CA ALA A 205 -17.27 20.58 -8.59
C ALA A 205 -17.72 20.92 -7.16
N TRP A 206 -18.44 22.04 -6.99
CA TRP A 206 -19.03 22.42 -5.71
C TRP A 206 -20.07 21.42 -5.23
N GLY A 207 -21.00 20.98 -6.08
CA GLY A 207 -22.01 19.98 -5.76
C GLY A 207 -21.38 18.63 -5.34
N MET A 208 -20.38 18.17 -6.08
CA MET A 208 -19.64 16.95 -5.74
C MET A 208 -18.86 17.06 -4.42
N SER A 209 -18.25 18.21 -4.16
CA SER A 209 -17.52 18.47 -2.92
C SER A 209 -18.43 18.41 -1.68
N ALA A 210 -19.66 18.91 -1.78
CA ALA A 210 -20.63 18.86 -0.70
C ALA A 210 -21.00 17.41 -0.31
N ILE A 211 -21.15 16.52 -1.30
CA ILE A 211 -21.39 15.09 -1.08
C ILE A 211 -20.16 14.45 -0.40
N GLY A 212 -18.96 14.72 -0.89
CA GLY A 212 -17.71 14.19 -0.36
C GLY A 212 -17.48 14.54 1.11
N LYS A 213 -17.74 15.79 1.52
CA LYS A 213 -17.62 16.22 2.93
C LYS A 213 -18.57 15.46 3.86
N LYS A 214 -19.83 15.28 3.46
CA LYS A 214 -20.82 14.51 4.23
C LYS A 214 -20.46 13.02 4.31
N LEU A 215 -19.94 12.45 3.24
CA LEU A 215 -19.48 11.06 3.20
C LEU A 215 -18.32 10.84 4.17
N LYS A 216 -17.30 11.72 4.17
CA LYS A 216 -16.14 11.63 5.08
C LYS A 216 -16.57 11.57 6.55
N ARG A 217 -17.46 12.46 7.00
CA ARG A 217 -17.92 12.48 8.39
C ARG A 217 -18.61 11.16 8.80
N LYS A 218 -19.47 10.62 7.93
CA LYS A 218 -20.18 9.38 8.22
C LYS A 218 -19.29 8.13 8.12
N SER A 219 -18.26 8.17 7.29
CA SER A 219 -17.26 7.10 7.22
C SER A 219 -16.44 7.00 8.51
N LEU A 220 -16.09 8.14 9.14
CA LEU A 220 -15.41 8.14 10.45
C LEU A 220 -16.29 7.53 11.55
N GLU A 221 -17.58 7.89 11.60
CA GLU A 221 -18.55 7.31 12.55
C GLU A 221 -18.68 5.77 12.38
N ALA A 222 -18.73 5.29 11.12
CA ALA A 222 -18.77 3.86 10.85
C ALA A 222 -17.46 3.14 11.24
N GLN A 223 -16.32 3.80 11.06
CA GLN A 223 -15.02 3.24 11.46
C GLN A 223 -14.87 3.13 12.97
N GLU A 224 -15.40 4.08 13.73
CA GLU A 224 -15.46 4.01 15.20
C GLU A 224 -16.27 2.79 15.63
N LYS A 225 -17.48 2.60 15.06
CA LYS A 225 -18.33 1.42 15.37
C LYS A 225 -17.69 0.10 14.96
N TRP A 226 -16.92 0.08 13.90
CA TRP A 226 -16.11 -1.08 13.52
C TRP A 226 -15.05 -1.40 14.58
N SER A 227 -14.35 -0.37 15.08
CA SER A 227 -13.35 -0.54 16.15
C SER A 227 -13.96 -1.09 17.42
N ASP A 228 -15.17 -0.62 17.82
CA ASP A 228 -15.91 -1.14 18.97
C ASP A 228 -16.23 -2.64 18.78
N THR A 229 -16.67 -3.03 17.58
CA THR A 229 -16.98 -4.42 17.23
C THR A 229 -15.74 -5.32 17.32
N MET A 230 -14.59 -4.84 16.83
CA MET A 230 -13.34 -5.58 16.89
C MET A 230 -12.79 -5.70 18.30
N ALA A 231 -12.88 -4.63 19.10
CA ALA A 231 -12.47 -4.67 20.51
C ALA A 231 -13.30 -5.69 21.31
N GLN A 232 -14.60 -5.76 21.05
CA GLN A 232 -15.46 -6.75 21.69
C GLN A 232 -15.14 -8.18 21.25
N LEU A 233 -14.79 -8.39 19.99
CA LEU A 233 -14.36 -9.71 19.49
C LEU A 233 -13.06 -10.14 20.18
N ASP A 234 -12.08 -9.24 20.31
CA ASP A 234 -10.81 -9.51 20.99
C ASP A 234 -11.04 -9.85 22.48
N GLU A 235 -11.89 -9.08 23.18
CA GLU A 235 -12.30 -9.35 24.55
C GLU A 235 -12.96 -10.75 24.69
N THR A 236 -13.85 -11.09 23.75
CA THR A 236 -14.56 -12.37 23.74
C THR A 236 -13.60 -13.54 23.54
N LEU A 237 -12.70 -13.45 22.56
CA LEU A 237 -11.72 -14.50 22.28
C LEU A 237 -10.70 -14.65 23.42
N GLY A 238 -10.24 -13.54 23.99
CA GLY A 238 -9.34 -13.55 25.16
C GLY A 238 -10.00 -14.13 26.41
N GLY A 239 -11.29 -13.88 26.58
CA GLY A 239 -12.09 -14.35 27.72
C GLY A 239 -12.85 -15.68 27.51
N LEU A 240 -12.62 -16.39 26.39
CA LEU A 240 -13.45 -17.53 25.98
C LEU A 240 -13.57 -18.62 27.06
N ARG A 241 -12.49 -18.91 27.79
CA ARG A 241 -12.50 -19.88 28.90
C ARG A 241 -13.45 -19.46 30.02
N VAL A 242 -13.47 -18.17 30.35
CA VAL A 242 -14.37 -17.61 31.38
C VAL A 242 -15.82 -17.67 30.90
N ILE A 243 -16.09 -17.29 29.66
CA ILE A 243 -17.42 -17.34 29.05
C ILE A 243 -17.96 -18.76 29.10
N LYS A 244 -17.15 -19.76 28.76
CA LYS A 244 -17.50 -21.18 28.82
C LYS A 244 -17.73 -21.67 30.25
N ALA A 245 -16.87 -21.28 31.21
CA ALA A 245 -16.98 -21.68 32.58
C ALA A 245 -18.26 -21.16 33.27
N PHE A 246 -18.73 -19.97 32.88
CA PHE A 246 -19.93 -19.34 33.43
C PHE A 246 -21.17 -19.49 32.53
N ILE A 247 -21.10 -20.27 31.45
CA ILE A 247 -22.22 -20.52 30.51
C ILE A 247 -22.84 -19.19 30.03
N ALA A 248 -21.96 -18.21 29.72
CA ALA A 248 -22.35 -16.83 29.38
C ALA A 248 -22.44 -16.56 27.87
N GLU A 249 -22.49 -17.61 27.04
CA GLU A 249 -22.47 -17.50 25.56
C GLU A 249 -23.63 -16.65 25.04
N ASP A 250 -24.85 -16.85 25.55
CA ASP A 250 -26.01 -16.14 25.03
C ASP A 250 -25.96 -14.64 25.35
N LYS A 251 -25.47 -14.28 26.54
CA LYS A 251 -25.21 -12.89 26.92
C LYS A 251 -24.18 -12.23 25.98
N MET A 252 -23.11 -12.94 25.62
CA MET A 252 -22.09 -12.43 24.71
C MET A 252 -22.58 -12.34 23.27
N LYS A 253 -23.43 -13.30 22.83
CA LYS A 253 -24.10 -13.24 21.52
C LYS A 253 -24.96 -11.99 21.38
N GLU A 254 -25.81 -11.72 22.39
CA GLU A 254 -26.69 -10.55 22.41
C GLU A 254 -25.86 -9.24 22.37
N ARG A 255 -24.83 -9.15 23.21
CA ARG A 255 -23.93 -7.98 23.23
C ARG A 255 -23.26 -7.77 21.90
N PHE A 256 -22.73 -8.82 21.27
CA PHE A 256 -22.08 -8.74 19.97
C PHE A 256 -23.07 -8.37 18.87
N PHE A 257 -24.28 -8.95 18.89
CA PHE A 257 -25.34 -8.62 17.95
C PHE A 257 -25.67 -7.11 17.98
N ASN A 258 -25.82 -6.53 19.15
CA ASN A 258 -26.14 -5.12 19.33
C ASN A 258 -25.02 -4.22 18.75
N THR A 259 -23.76 -4.52 19.07
CA THR A 259 -22.60 -3.77 18.55
C THR A 259 -22.45 -3.92 17.03
N ALA A 260 -22.64 -5.13 16.52
CA ALA A 260 -22.61 -5.39 15.08
C ALA A 260 -23.77 -4.70 14.34
N ASP A 261 -24.97 -4.62 14.94
CA ASP A 261 -26.12 -3.92 14.36
C ASP A 261 -25.91 -2.40 14.35
N GLU A 262 -25.27 -1.83 15.36
CA GLU A 262 -24.85 -0.41 15.34
C GLU A 262 -23.89 -0.13 14.18
N TYR A 263 -22.87 -1.00 14.01
CA TYR A 263 -21.97 -0.90 12.85
C TYR A 263 -22.72 -1.04 11.53
N ARG A 264 -23.63 -2.02 11.41
CA ARG A 264 -24.47 -2.21 10.22
C ARG A 264 -25.25 -0.94 9.87
N ARG A 265 -25.89 -0.30 10.87
CA ARG A 265 -26.63 0.96 10.65
C ARG A 265 -25.72 2.12 10.21
N ALA A 266 -24.55 2.25 10.83
CA ALA A 266 -23.59 3.28 10.48
C ALA A 266 -23.00 3.04 9.08
N SER A 267 -22.56 1.82 8.81
CA SER A 267 -22.02 1.39 7.51
C SER A 267 -23.05 1.48 6.39
N GLY A 268 -24.31 1.13 6.66
CA GLY A 268 -25.42 1.28 5.72
C GLY A 268 -25.63 2.73 5.27
N LYS A 269 -25.56 3.70 6.22
CA LYS A 269 -25.64 5.13 5.89
C LYS A 269 -24.47 5.60 5.01
N VAL A 270 -23.28 5.04 5.20
CA VAL A 270 -22.11 5.30 4.35
C VAL A 270 -22.33 4.71 2.96
N ALA A 271 -22.73 3.43 2.89
CA ALA A 271 -22.96 2.72 1.64
C ALA A 271 -24.01 3.40 0.76
N ILE A 272 -25.14 3.84 1.33
CA ILE A 272 -26.19 4.58 0.59
C ILE A 272 -25.63 5.89 0.01
N ARG A 273 -24.85 6.64 0.78
CA ARG A 273 -24.23 7.89 0.30
C ARG A 273 -23.17 7.66 -0.75
N GLN A 274 -22.40 6.59 -0.60
CA GLN A 274 -21.41 6.20 -1.61
C GLN A 274 -22.11 5.76 -2.90
N ALA A 275 -23.19 4.98 -2.80
CA ALA A 275 -24.01 4.60 -3.94
C ALA A 275 -24.67 5.79 -4.63
N SER A 276 -25.10 6.82 -3.87
CA SER A 276 -25.71 8.02 -4.44
C SER A 276 -24.71 8.94 -5.16
N ALA A 277 -23.41 8.81 -4.91
CA ALA A 277 -22.39 9.68 -5.52
C ALA A 277 -22.35 9.56 -7.04
N HIS A 278 -22.51 8.35 -7.59
CA HIS A 278 -22.50 8.10 -9.04
C HIS A 278 -23.75 8.68 -9.71
N PRO A 279 -25.00 8.36 -9.29
CA PRO A 279 -26.22 8.94 -9.88
C PRO A 279 -26.27 10.46 -9.81
N VAL A 280 -25.89 11.06 -8.68
CA VAL A 280 -25.87 12.53 -8.55
C VAL A 280 -24.82 13.15 -9.48
N SER A 281 -23.64 12.54 -9.60
CA SER A 281 -22.62 12.98 -10.55
C SER A 281 -23.10 12.88 -12.01
N GLU A 282 -23.85 11.83 -12.34
CA GLU A 282 -24.41 11.63 -13.66
C GLU A 282 -25.51 12.65 -13.98
N LEU A 283 -26.40 12.92 -12.99
CA LEU A 283 -27.42 13.96 -13.12
C LEU A 283 -26.79 15.34 -13.35
N LEU A 284 -25.79 15.72 -12.54
CA LEU A 284 -25.08 16.99 -12.71
C LEU A 284 -24.39 17.07 -14.08
N GLY A 285 -23.79 15.98 -14.52
CA GLY A 285 -23.19 15.87 -15.85
C GLY A 285 -24.20 16.03 -16.99
N SER A 286 -25.34 15.38 -16.87
CA SER A 286 -26.44 15.49 -17.86
C SER A 286 -27.02 16.91 -17.91
N ILE A 287 -27.18 17.56 -16.75
CA ILE A 287 -27.61 18.97 -16.69
C ILE A 287 -26.59 19.87 -17.41
N MET A 288 -25.28 19.66 -17.16
CA MET A 288 -24.24 20.43 -17.84
C MET A 288 -24.31 20.25 -19.37
N ILE A 289 -24.42 18.99 -19.82
CA ILE A 289 -24.54 18.67 -21.24
C ILE A 289 -25.78 19.37 -21.83
N MET A 290 -26.90 19.34 -21.14
CA MET A 290 -28.14 19.99 -21.58
C MET A 290 -27.99 21.50 -21.69
N ILE A 291 -27.31 22.14 -20.74
CA ILE A 291 -27.04 23.59 -20.76
C ILE A 291 -26.15 23.94 -21.95
N VAL A 292 -25.07 23.17 -22.18
CA VAL A 292 -24.16 23.39 -23.32
C VAL A 292 -24.86 23.08 -24.66
N LEU A 293 -25.69 22.04 -24.70
CA LEU A 293 -26.52 21.70 -25.87
C LEU A 293 -27.48 22.83 -26.23
N TRP A 294 -28.18 23.38 -25.24
CA TRP A 294 -29.08 24.50 -25.43
C TRP A 294 -28.34 25.74 -25.93
N PHE A 295 -27.24 26.13 -25.29
CA PHE A 295 -26.45 27.31 -25.65
C PHE A 295 -25.83 27.15 -27.06
N GLY A 296 -25.15 26.04 -27.33
CA GLY A 296 -24.51 25.77 -28.63
C GLY A 296 -25.55 25.56 -29.73
N GLY A 297 -26.66 24.88 -29.42
CA GLY A 297 -27.78 24.71 -30.35
C GLY A 297 -28.43 26.03 -30.78
N THR A 298 -28.62 26.96 -29.85
CA THR A 298 -29.13 28.29 -30.16
C THR A 298 -28.18 29.10 -31.03
N LEU A 299 -26.87 28.96 -30.84
CA LEU A 299 -25.87 29.60 -31.70
C LEU A 299 -25.90 29.04 -33.12
N ILE A 300 -26.04 27.70 -33.28
CA ILE A 300 -26.13 27.04 -34.61
C ILE A 300 -27.42 27.47 -35.33
N LEU A 301 -28.57 27.41 -34.64
CA LEU A 301 -29.86 27.81 -35.20
C LEU A 301 -29.95 29.27 -35.61
N SER A 302 -29.13 30.13 -35.04
CA SER A 302 -29.06 31.56 -35.37
C SER A 302 -27.98 31.92 -36.39
N ASP A 303 -27.34 30.94 -37.04
CA ASP A 303 -26.22 31.08 -37.96
C ASP A 303 -25.01 31.88 -37.42
N LYS A 304 -24.88 31.90 -36.09
CA LYS A 304 -23.78 32.58 -35.37
C LYS A 304 -22.74 31.63 -34.83
N ALA A 305 -22.91 30.33 -35.04
CA ALA A 305 -21.96 29.35 -34.52
C ALA A 305 -20.71 29.28 -35.40
N PRO A 306 -19.52 29.22 -34.79
CA PRO A 306 -18.26 29.04 -35.51
C PRO A 306 -18.06 27.59 -36.01
N ILE A 307 -19.02 26.67 -35.73
CA ILE A 307 -18.92 25.22 -36.03
C ILE A 307 -20.25 24.70 -36.62
N ASP A 308 -20.13 23.70 -37.48
CA ASP A 308 -21.29 22.98 -38.05
C ASP A 308 -21.89 21.98 -37.07
N ALA A 309 -23.09 21.46 -37.38
CA ALA A 309 -23.83 20.55 -36.52
C ALA A 309 -23.06 19.24 -36.23
N SER A 310 -22.33 18.71 -37.20
CA SER A 310 -21.55 17.47 -37.04
C SER A 310 -20.36 17.69 -36.08
N THR A 311 -19.66 18.80 -36.23
CA THR A 311 -18.56 19.22 -35.33
C THR A 311 -19.10 19.49 -33.92
N PHE A 312 -20.31 20.04 -33.79
CA PHE A 312 -20.94 20.23 -32.49
C PHE A 312 -21.27 18.90 -31.78
N ILE A 313 -21.77 17.90 -32.51
CA ILE A 313 -21.99 16.55 -31.95
C ILE A 313 -20.67 15.92 -31.48
N PHE A 314 -19.61 16.11 -32.25
CA PHE A 314 -18.27 15.67 -31.87
C PHE A 314 -17.78 16.43 -30.60
N TYR A 315 -17.97 17.75 -30.54
CA TYR A 315 -17.68 18.55 -29.35
C TYR A 315 -18.40 17.99 -28.10
N MET A 316 -19.70 17.71 -28.22
CA MET A 316 -20.51 17.14 -27.14
C MET A 316 -20.01 15.76 -26.70
N THR A 317 -19.54 14.94 -27.63
CA THR A 317 -18.98 13.61 -27.35
C THR A 317 -17.67 13.69 -26.56
N ILE A 318 -16.77 14.62 -26.94
CA ILE A 318 -15.55 14.89 -26.18
C ILE A 318 -15.90 15.45 -24.78
N LEU A 319 -16.81 16.40 -24.71
CA LEU A 319 -17.26 17.00 -23.45
C LEU A 319 -17.81 15.93 -22.47
N TYR A 320 -18.63 15.01 -22.98
CA TYR A 320 -19.12 13.87 -22.19
C TYR A 320 -17.95 13.01 -21.67
N SER A 321 -16.93 12.81 -22.50
CA SER A 321 -15.76 12.01 -22.16
C SER A 321 -14.88 12.64 -21.06
N VAL A 322 -14.92 13.97 -20.89
CA VAL A 322 -14.23 14.69 -19.81
C VAL A 322 -14.82 14.35 -18.42
N LEU A 323 -16.10 13.98 -18.35
CA LEU A 323 -16.77 13.72 -17.07
C LEU A 323 -16.15 12.55 -16.30
N ALA A 324 -15.72 11.48 -16.99
CA ALA A 324 -15.16 10.29 -16.37
C ALA A 324 -13.85 10.59 -15.60
N PRO A 325 -12.81 11.18 -16.20
CA PRO A 325 -11.59 11.56 -15.48
C PRO A 325 -11.82 12.57 -14.36
N LEU A 326 -12.78 13.50 -14.50
CA LEU A 326 -13.12 14.43 -13.42
C LEU A 326 -13.74 13.74 -12.21
N LYS A 327 -14.62 12.74 -12.43
CA LYS A 327 -15.20 11.91 -11.37
C LYS A 327 -14.13 11.10 -10.64
N GLU A 328 -13.20 10.50 -11.36
CA GLU A 328 -12.10 9.73 -10.77
C GLU A 328 -11.16 10.63 -9.95
N PHE A 329 -10.89 11.85 -10.41
CA PHE A 329 -10.08 12.80 -9.66
C PHE A 329 -10.68 13.14 -8.29
N SER A 330 -11.99 13.21 -8.21
CA SER A 330 -12.71 13.43 -6.94
C SER A 330 -12.51 12.28 -5.94
N LYS A 331 -12.36 11.03 -6.41
CA LYS A 331 -12.07 9.88 -5.55
C LYS A 331 -10.70 9.98 -4.89
N ALA A 332 -9.68 10.44 -5.60
CA ALA A 332 -8.35 10.65 -5.06
C ALA A 332 -8.34 11.64 -3.87
N GLY A 333 -9.23 12.61 -3.89
CA GLY A 333 -9.34 13.64 -2.84
C GLY A 333 -9.69 13.09 -1.44
N TYR A 334 -10.32 11.93 -1.32
CA TYR A 334 -10.62 11.30 -0.03
C TYR A 334 -9.81 10.02 0.24
N SER A 335 -9.29 9.34 -0.78
CA SER A 335 -8.43 8.17 -0.57
C SER A 335 -7.02 8.56 -0.11
N ILE A 336 -6.42 9.59 -0.70
CA ILE A 336 -5.07 10.04 -0.34
C ILE A 336 -4.92 10.39 1.16
N PRO A 337 -5.82 11.14 1.82
CA PRO A 337 -5.69 11.43 3.26
C PRO A 337 -5.68 10.17 4.14
N ARG A 338 -6.39 9.11 3.76
CA ARG A 338 -6.38 7.83 4.49
C ARG A 338 -5.02 7.16 4.40
N GLY A 339 -4.47 7.06 3.20
CA GLY A 339 -3.14 6.52 3.00
C GLY A 339 -2.04 7.34 3.68
N LEU A 340 -2.17 8.67 3.76
CA LEU A 340 -1.23 9.52 4.50
C LEU A 340 -1.24 9.22 6.00
N ALA A 341 -2.41 8.98 6.60
CA ALA A 341 -2.49 8.59 8.01
C ALA A 341 -1.78 7.24 8.28
N SER A 342 -1.89 6.28 7.35
CA SER A 342 -1.16 5.01 7.43
C SER A 342 0.36 5.19 7.27
N ILE A 343 0.79 6.13 6.42
CA ILE A 343 2.21 6.51 6.30
C ILE A 343 2.73 7.09 7.61
N GLU A 344 2.01 8.01 8.24
CA GLU A 344 2.41 8.61 9.52
C GLU A 344 2.64 7.54 10.59
N ARG A 345 1.76 6.51 10.66
CA ARG A 345 1.94 5.38 11.59
C ARG A 345 3.17 4.52 11.27
N LEU A 346 3.48 4.30 9.98
CA LEU A 346 4.71 3.60 9.58
C LEU A 346 5.95 4.47 9.79
N GLU A 347 5.88 5.78 9.53
CA GLU A 347 6.97 6.72 9.80
C GLU A 347 7.31 6.77 11.30
N ALA A 348 6.34 6.61 12.19
CA ALA A 348 6.60 6.49 13.63
C ALA A 348 7.48 5.28 13.98
N ILE A 349 7.28 4.12 13.29
CA ILE A 349 8.19 2.97 13.43
C ILE A 349 9.57 3.30 12.85
N MET A 350 9.61 3.92 11.68
CA MET A 350 10.86 4.26 11.00
C MET A 350 11.69 5.29 11.76
N ALA A 351 11.04 6.20 12.47
CA ALA A 351 11.67 7.24 13.30
C ALA A 351 12.13 6.72 14.67
N ALA A 352 11.66 5.52 15.08
CA ALA A 352 12.09 4.95 16.35
C ALA A 352 13.61 4.74 16.36
N GLU A 353 14.28 5.29 17.36
CA GLU A 353 15.73 5.16 17.49
C GLU A 353 16.08 3.90 18.29
N ASN A 354 17.21 3.30 17.95
CA ASN A 354 17.83 2.28 18.78
C ASN A 354 18.77 2.99 19.76
N PRO A 355 18.47 3.03 21.07
CA PRO A 355 19.35 3.62 22.07
C PRO A 355 20.65 2.83 22.24
N ILE A 356 20.66 1.53 21.89
CA ILE A 356 21.84 0.66 21.99
C ILE A 356 22.70 0.90 20.76
N LYS A 357 23.76 1.70 20.94
CA LYS A 357 24.71 2.03 19.86
C LYS A 357 25.99 1.24 20.05
N GLU A 358 26.57 0.76 18.95
CA GLU A 358 27.92 0.20 18.99
C GLU A 358 28.96 1.31 19.26
N SER A 359 30.01 0.94 19.99
CA SER A 359 31.15 1.84 20.21
C SER A 359 31.80 2.17 18.85
N ALA A 360 32.20 3.43 18.67
CA ALA A 360 32.93 3.84 17.47
C ALA A 360 34.33 3.20 17.39
N THR A 361 34.88 2.83 18.56
CA THR A 361 36.18 2.17 18.71
C THR A 361 35.99 0.94 19.59
N PRO A 362 35.45 -0.17 19.06
CA PRO A 362 35.21 -1.37 19.85
C PRO A 362 36.51 -1.93 20.42
N ALA A 363 36.48 -2.36 21.68
CA ALA A 363 37.59 -3.07 22.29
C ALA A 363 37.75 -4.45 21.64
N ALA A 364 38.97 -4.88 21.42
CA ALA A 364 39.25 -6.23 20.98
C ALA A 364 38.87 -7.23 22.08
N PHE A 365 38.06 -8.22 21.74
CA PHE A 365 37.64 -9.26 22.66
C PHE A 365 38.12 -10.63 22.14
N ASN A 366 39.03 -11.26 22.89
CA ASN A 366 39.68 -12.51 22.51
C ASN A 366 39.06 -13.75 23.17
N GLY A 367 37.79 -13.68 23.51
CA GLY A 367 37.06 -14.78 24.14
C GLY A 367 36.92 -14.59 25.67
N PHE A 368 36.06 -15.43 26.27
CA PHE A 368 35.78 -15.43 27.71
C PHE A 368 36.80 -16.27 28.47
N ASN A 369 37.64 -15.65 29.33
CA ASN A 369 38.75 -16.33 29.98
C ASN A 369 38.71 -16.28 31.52
N ASP A 370 38.10 -15.25 32.13
CA ASP A 370 38.15 -15.03 33.56
C ASP A 370 36.75 -14.93 34.21
N SER A 371 36.03 -13.84 33.98
CA SER A 371 34.81 -13.60 34.75
C SER A 371 33.84 -12.62 34.05
N ILE A 372 32.56 -12.72 34.41
CA ILE A 372 31.55 -11.70 34.15
C ILE A 372 31.35 -10.91 35.46
N SER A 373 31.48 -9.60 35.43
CA SER A 373 31.34 -8.75 36.63
C SER A 373 30.31 -7.64 36.43
N PHE A 374 29.42 -7.51 37.40
CA PHE A 374 28.50 -6.39 37.56
C PHE A 374 29.08 -5.47 38.63
N LYS A 375 29.17 -4.17 38.35
CA LYS A 375 29.76 -3.16 39.27
C LYS A 375 28.77 -2.02 39.43
N ASP A 376 28.18 -1.90 40.61
CA ASP A 376 27.23 -0.84 41.00
C ASP A 376 26.09 -0.68 39.99
N VAL A 377 25.51 -1.82 39.51
CA VAL A 377 24.54 -1.84 38.43
C VAL A 377 23.15 -1.46 38.93
N CYS A 378 22.63 -0.36 38.36
CA CYS A 378 21.23 0.02 38.51
C CYS A 378 20.52 -0.03 37.16
N PHE A 379 19.29 -0.54 37.16
CA PHE A 379 18.49 -0.61 35.96
C PHE A 379 17.01 -0.33 36.21
N SER A 380 16.42 0.47 35.33
CA SER A 380 14.99 0.75 35.24
C SER A 380 14.54 0.61 33.79
N TYR A 381 13.39 -0.03 33.58
CA TYR A 381 12.74 0.08 32.28
C TYR A 381 12.24 1.52 32.07
N GLU A 382 11.97 1.89 30.84
CA GLU A 382 11.54 3.25 30.47
C GLU A 382 10.24 3.73 31.15
N ASN A 383 9.49 2.85 31.83
CA ASN A 383 8.34 3.21 32.67
C ASN A 383 8.75 3.85 34.01
N GLY A 384 10.04 4.03 34.25
CA GLY A 384 10.62 4.69 35.42
C GLY A 384 10.65 3.82 36.69
N LYS A 385 10.11 2.60 36.67
CA LYS A 385 10.19 1.70 37.82
C LYS A 385 11.58 1.07 37.91
N GLN A 386 12.31 1.36 39.00
CA GLN A 386 13.61 0.74 39.26
C GLN A 386 13.43 -0.75 39.55
N VAL A 387 14.21 -1.59 38.86
CA VAL A 387 14.14 -3.05 38.95
C VAL A 387 15.39 -3.63 39.59
N LEU A 388 16.55 -3.05 39.31
CA LEU A 388 17.82 -3.44 39.90
C LEU A 388 18.45 -2.21 40.56
N SER A 389 18.99 -2.38 41.77
CA SER A 389 19.61 -1.32 42.60
C SER A 389 20.95 -1.82 43.12
N ASP A 390 22.01 -1.11 42.76
CA ASP A 390 23.37 -1.27 43.31
C ASP A 390 23.81 -2.76 43.34
N ILE A 391 23.73 -3.43 42.20
CA ILE A 391 24.09 -4.84 42.07
C ILE A 391 25.59 -4.96 41.84
N ASP A 392 26.24 -5.63 42.76
CA ASP A 392 27.63 -6.07 42.67
C ASP A 392 27.68 -7.60 42.66
N LEU A 393 28.17 -8.18 41.57
CA LEU A 393 28.23 -9.64 41.36
C LEU A 393 29.40 -9.98 40.45
N THR A 394 30.16 -10.99 40.84
CA THR A 394 31.22 -11.55 39.96
C THR A 394 30.95 -13.04 39.73
N ILE A 395 30.94 -13.44 38.47
CA ILE A 395 30.71 -14.82 38.01
C ILE A 395 32.02 -15.32 37.39
N PRO A 396 32.81 -16.11 38.11
CA PRO A 396 34.05 -16.68 37.55
C PRO A 396 33.76 -17.70 36.46
N LYS A 397 34.66 -17.83 35.48
CA LYS A 397 34.59 -18.83 34.43
C LYS A 397 34.44 -20.26 35.00
N GLY A 398 33.59 -21.06 34.38
CA GLY A 398 33.35 -22.44 34.78
C GLY A 398 32.50 -22.61 36.05
N LYS A 399 31.98 -21.53 36.64
CA LYS A 399 31.05 -21.59 37.77
C LYS A 399 29.60 -21.50 37.32
N MET A 400 28.74 -22.20 38.02
CA MET A 400 27.29 -22.10 37.88
C MET A 400 26.76 -21.24 39.01
N ILE A 401 25.95 -20.25 38.68
CA ILE A 401 25.28 -19.38 39.64
C ILE A 401 23.77 -19.49 39.47
N ALA A 402 23.07 -19.69 40.56
CA ALA A 402 21.61 -19.67 40.63
C ALA A 402 21.10 -18.35 41.20
N LEU A 403 20.24 -17.65 40.43
CA LEU A 403 19.53 -16.47 40.90
C LEU A 403 18.20 -16.86 41.56
N VAL A 404 18.08 -16.64 42.83
CA VAL A 404 16.89 -17.02 43.63
C VAL A 404 16.18 -15.76 44.13
N GLY A 405 14.86 -15.77 44.13
CA GLY A 405 14.04 -14.65 44.62
C GLY A 405 12.60 -14.73 44.16
N GLN A 406 11.76 -13.87 44.69
CA GLN A 406 10.32 -13.81 44.36
C GLN A 406 10.09 -13.47 42.88
N SER A 407 8.91 -13.78 42.36
CA SER A 407 8.51 -13.34 41.02
C SER A 407 8.54 -11.81 40.95
N GLY A 408 9.12 -11.26 39.87
CA GLY A 408 9.27 -9.80 39.72
C GLY A 408 10.47 -9.18 40.43
N SER A 409 11.37 -9.95 41.06
CA SER A 409 12.57 -9.44 41.75
C SER A 409 13.72 -9.04 40.81
N GLY A 410 13.53 -9.09 39.49
CA GLY A 410 14.53 -8.64 38.52
C GLY A 410 15.48 -9.73 38.00
N LYS A 411 15.28 -11.02 38.32
CA LYS A 411 16.17 -12.12 37.88
C LYS A 411 16.33 -12.19 36.36
N SER A 412 15.25 -12.22 35.62
CA SER A 412 15.28 -12.23 34.15
C SER A 412 15.88 -10.95 33.60
N THR A 413 15.59 -9.81 34.22
CA THR A 413 16.19 -8.52 33.83
C THR A 413 17.72 -8.55 33.96
N LEU A 414 18.24 -9.12 35.05
CA LEU A 414 19.69 -9.23 35.25
C LEU A 414 20.34 -10.08 34.15
N VAL A 415 19.71 -11.20 33.78
CA VAL A 415 20.19 -12.08 32.70
C VAL A 415 20.11 -11.40 31.34
N ASP A 416 19.02 -10.65 31.05
CA ASP A 416 18.78 -9.94 29.80
C ASP A 416 19.79 -8.77 29.56
N LEU A 417 20.44 -8.27 30.62
CA LEU A 417 21.47 -7.26 30.52
C LEU A 417 22.81 -7.81 29.99
N ILE A 418 23.12 -9.10 30.19
CA ILE A 418 24.39 -9.73 29.76
C ILE A 418 24.52 -9.71 28.23
N PRO A 419 23.49 -10.16 27.42
CA PRO A 419 23.56 -10.07 25.96
C PRO A 419 23.29 -8.66 25.43
N ARG A 420 23.24 -7.66 26.32
CA ARG A 420 23.02 -6.26 25.99
C ARG A 420 21.74 -6.06 25.21
N TYR A 421 20.61 -6.64 25.71
CA TYR A 421 19.27 -6.30 25.18
C TYR A 421 18.82 -4.94 25.66
N TYR A 422 19.39 -4.46 26.75
CA TYR A 422 19.25 -3.14 27.34
C TYR A 422 20.61 -2.65 27.85
N ASP A 423 20.85 -1.35 27.86
CA ASP A 423 21.98 -0.74 28.53
C ASP A 423 21.61 -0.37 29.99
N VAL A 424 22.55 -0.49 30.93
CA VAL A 424 22.33 -0.14 32.32
C VAL A 424 22.19 1.37 32.50
N ASN A 425 21.41 1.81 33.50
CA ASN A 425 21.27 3.24 33.80
C ASN A 425 22.47 3.79 34.59
N LYS A 426 23.06 2.97 35.47
CA LYS A 426 24.24 3.29 36.28
C LYS A 426 25.10 2.03 36.40
N GLY A 427 26.38 2.20 36.61
CA GLY A 427 27.35 1.11 36.75
C GLY A 427 27.79 0.53 35.42
N SER A 428 28.39 -0.65 35.48
CA SER A 428 28.91 -1.34 34.30
C SER A 428 28.81 -2.86 34.43
N ILE A 429 28.66 -3.53 33.30
CA ILE A 429 28.77 -5.00 33.17
C ILE A 429 30.00 -5.25 32.32
N CYS A 430 30.94 -6.02 32.86
CA CYS A 430 32.22 -6.31 32.17
C CYS A 430 32.40 -7.81 31.99
N ILE A 431 32.99 -8.20 30.86
CA ILE A 431 33.51 -9.55 30.61
C ILE A 431 35.02 -9.44 30.53
N ASP A 432 35.73 -10.18 31.38
CA ASP A 432 37.17 -10.15 31.49
C ASP A 432 37.73 -8.70 31.67
N GLY A 433 36.99 -7.85 32.40
CA GLY A 433 37.35 -6.46 32.66
C GLY A 433 36.95 -5.47 31.55
N VAL A 434 36.48 -5.92 30.39
CA VAL A 434 36.02 -5.07 29.29
C VAL A 434 34.51 -4.81 29.43
N ASP A 435 34.08 -3.55 29.43
CA ASP A 435 32.66 -3.20 29.46
C ASP A 435 31.96 -3.69 28.21
N ILE A 436 30.80 -4.34 28.37
CA ILE A 436 30.01 -4.86 27.23
C ILE A 436 29.54 -3.76 26.27
N ARG A 437 29.52 -2.48 26.72
CA ARG A 437 29.19 -1.33 25.89
C ARG A 437 30.29 -0.99 24.89
N ASP A 438 31.53 -1.37 25.20
CA ASP A 438 32.68 -1.17 24.33
C ASP A 438 32.96 -2.35 23.41
N MET A 439 32.19 -3.43 23.51
CA MET A 439 32.28 -4.59 22.64
C MET A 439 31.38 -4.46 21.42
N LYS A 440 31.73 -5.12 20.30
CA LYS A 440 30.78 -5.31 19.19
C LYS A 440 29.67 -6.25 19.62
N ILE A 441 28.42 -5.86 19.39
CA ILE A 441 27.23 -6.63 19.80
C ILE A 441 27.26 -8.04 19.20
N LYS A 442 27.69 -8.18 17.94
CA LYS A 442 27.80 -9.48 17.26
C LYS A 442 28.82 -10.38 17.96
N GLU A 443 29.98 -9.84 18.33
CA GLU A 443 31.02 -10.60 19.06
C GLU A 443 30.52 -10.99 20.45
N LEU A 444 29.98 -10.05 21.22
CA LEU A 444 29.42 -10.33 22.56
C LEU A 444 28.42 -11.48 22.50
N ARG A 445 27.44 -11.41 21.61
CA ARG A 445 26.37 -12.41 21.52
C ARG A 445 26.82 -13.75 20.97
N SER A 446 27.91 -13.81 20.22
CA SER A 446 28.44 -15.08 19.70
C SER A 446 29.01 -16.00 20.81
N PHE A 447 29.30 -15.46 22.00
CA PHE A 447 29.76 -16.22 23.16
C PHE A 447 28.63 -16.59 24.13
N ILE A 448 27.38 -16.20 23.86
CA ILE A 448 26.25 -16.35 24.77
C ILE A 448 25.21 -17.28 24.16
N GLY A 449 25.02 -18.43 24.78
CA GLY A 449 23.85 -19.27 24.53
C GLY A 449 22.68 -18.85 25.45
N ASN A 450 21.51 -18.56 24.88
CA ASN A 450 20.33 -18.16 25.63
C ASN A 450 19.25 -19.23 25.57
N VAL A 451 18.85 -19.74 26.74
CA VAL A 451 17.74 -20.70 26.87
C VAL A 451 16.58 -19.99 27.59
N ASN A 452 15.50 -19.78 26.88
CA ASN A 452 14.30 -19.15 27.42
C ASN A 452 13.40 -20.15 28.15
N GLN A 453 12.59 -19.67 29.08
CA GLN A 453 11.60 -20.48 29.81
C GLN A 453 10.56 -21.09 28.86
N GLU A 454 10.14 -20.36 27.84
CA GLU A 454 9.33 -20.88 26.73
C GLU A 454 10.20 -21.00 25.49
N ALA A 455 10.34 -22.21 24.95
CA ALA A 455 11.07 -22.45 23.71
C ALA A 455 10.34 -21.81 22.54
N ILE A 456 11.01 -20.91 21.83
CA ILE A 456 10.48 -20.30 20.61
C ILE A 456 10.95 -21.14 19.44
N LEU A 457 10.03 -21.86 18.80
CA LEU A 457 10.29 -22.70 17.66
C LEU A 457 9.71 -22.07 16.38
N PHE A 458 10.53 -22.07 15.33
CA PHE A 458 10.12 -21.58 14.01
C PHE A 458 9.46 -22.69 13.20
N ASN A 459 8.54 -22.32 12.33
CA ASN A 459 7.90 -23.26 11.41
C ASN A 459 8.89 -23.69 10.32
N ASP A 460 9.77 -24.61 10.70
CA ASP A 460 10.85 -25.13 9.87
C ASP A 460 11.19 -26.57 10.30
N THR A 461 12.23 -27.16 9.74
CA THR A 461 12.72 -28.46 10.16
C THR A 461 13.33 -28.43 11.56
N ILE A 462 13.42 -29.59 12.21
CA ILE A 462 14.16 -29.73 13.48
C ILE A 462 15.62 -29.30 13.27
N PHE A 463 16.24 -29.72 12.16
CA PHE A 463 17.61 -29.32 11.78
C PHE A 463 17.78 -27.81 11.82
N ASN A 464 16.94 -27.06 11.09
CA ASN A 464 17.03 -25.60 11.00
C ASN A 464 16.72 -24.90 12.33
N ASN A 465 15.87 -25.47 13.18
CA ASN A 465 15.62 -24.94 14.52
C ASN A 465 16.80 -25.15 15.47
N ILE A 466 17.52 -26.27 15.39
CA ILE A 466 18.73 -26.51 16.18
C ILE A 466 19.89 -25.67 15.65
N ALA A 467 20.09 -25.62 14.35
CA ALA A 467 21.13 -24.85 13.68
C ALA A 467 20.85 -23.33 13.62
N PHE A 468 19.77 -22.85 14.25
CA PHE A 468 19.35 -21.45 14.15
C PHE A 468 20.45 -20.51 14.66
N GLY A 469 20.95 -19.65 13.77
CA GLY A 469 22.02 -18.69 14.09
C GLY A 469 23.44 -19.19 13.75
N VAL A 470 23.63 -20.44 13.39
CA VAL A 470 24.92 -20.99 12.95
C VAL A 470 24.94 -21.09 11.43
N GLU A 471 25.80 -20.30 10.77
CA GLU A 471 25.98 -20.38 9.33
C GLU A 471 26.70 -21.67 8.95
N ASN A 472 26.16 -22.42 7.98
CA ASN A 472 26.73 -23.66 7.46
C ASN A 472 26.94 -24.80 8.50
N ALA A 473 26.02 -24.91 9.47
CA ALA A 473 26.03 -26.03 10.42
C ALA A 473 25.96 -27.37 9.69
N THR A 474 26.84 -28.29 10.08
CA THR A 474 26.82 -29.68 9.52
C THR A 474 25.82 -30.54 10.27
N MET A 475 25.40 -31.65 9.63
CA MET A 475 24.50 -32.62 10.26
C MET A 475 25.12 -33.23 11.52
N GLU A 476 26.42 -33.47 11.50
CA GLU A 476 27.17 -34.04 12.63
C GLU A 476 27.10 -33.08 13.85
N GLN A 477 27.34 -31.78 13.63
CA GLN A 477 27.25 -30.76 14.69
C GLN A 477 25.86 -30.70 15.29
N VAL A 478 24.82 -30.75 14.45
CA VAL A 478 23.43 -30.74 14.89
C VAL A 478 23.08 -32.00 15.69
N ILE A 479 23.57 -33.16 15.27
CA ILE A 479 23.39 -34.44 15.99
C ILE A 479 24.10 -34.40 17.35
N GLU A 480 25.31 -33.89 17.42
CA GLU A 480 26.04 -33.77 18.69
C GLU A 480 25.32 -32.84 19.65
N ALA A 481 24.87 -31.67 19.19
CA ALA A 481 24.09 -30.74 20.00
C ALA A 481 22.79 -31.39 20.50
N ALA A 482 22.09 -32.11 19.64
CA ALA A 482 20.87 -32.83 20.02
C ALA A 482 21.12 -33.94 21.06
N LYS A 483 22.27 -34.62 21.00
CA LYS A 483 22.67 -35.62 22.01
C LYS A 483 22.95 -34.94 23.36
N VAL A 484 23.66 -33.82 23.36
CA VAL A 484 23.93 -33.05 24.59
C VAL A 484 22.62 -32.60 25.24
N ALA A 485 21.63 -32.21 24.44
CA ALA A 485 20.29 -31.82 24.91
C ALA A 485 19.37 -33.01 25.22
N ASN A 486 19.84 -34.25 25.11
CA ASN A 486 19.04 -35.47 25.26
C ASN A 486 17.81 -35.51 24.33
N ALA A 487 17.95 -34.94 23.12
CA ALA A 487 16.89 -34.81 22.14
C ALA A 487 17.02 -35.77 20.95
N HIS A 488 18.21 -36.40 20.76
CA HIS A 488 18.51 -37.20 19.60
C HIS A 488 17.53 -38.36 19.38
N ASP A 489 17.25 -39.12 20.43
CA ASP A 489 16.46 -40.37 20.33
C ASP A 489 15.03 -40.06 19.86
N PHE A 490 14.37 -39.05 20.48
CA PHE A 490 13.02 -38.69 20.07
C PHE A 490 12.97 -38.07 18.67
N ILE A 491 14.06 -37.39 18.20
CA ILE A 491 14.13 -36.88 16.83
C ILE A 491 14.18 -38.06 15.84
N MET A 492 14.93 -39.10 16.17
CA MET A 492 15.03 -40.30 15.32
C MET A 492 13.73 -41.10 15.26
N GLU A 493 12.84 -40.96 16.24
CA GLU A 493 11.50 -41.56 16.20
C GLU A 493 10.54 -40.85 15.22
N LYS A 494 10.90 -39.67 14.71
CA LYS A 494 10.08 -38.94 13.73
C LYS A 494 10.29 -39.54 12.33
N GLU A 495 9.21 -39.53 11.53
CA GLU A 495 9.16 -40.08 10.18
C GLU A 495 10.32 -39.62 9.26
N HIS A 496 10.74 -38.34 9.41
CA HIS A 496 11.83 -37.75 8.63
C HIS A 496 13.03 -37.34 9.50
N GLY A 497 13.15 -37.84 10.74
CA GLY A 497 14.24 -37.51 11.66
C GLY A 497 14.43 -35.99 11.79
N TYR A 498 15.66 -35.52 11.62
CA TYR A 498 16.02 -34.10 11.68
C TYR A 498 15.37 -33.22 10.60
N MET A 499 14.93 -33.79 9.48
CA MET A 499 14.24 -33.06 8.41
C MET A 499 12.74 -32.98 8.63
N THR A 500 12.23 -33.44 9.77
CA THR A 500 10.82 -33.28 10.14
C THR A 500 10.47 -31.83 10.36
N ASN A 501 9.47 -31.30 9.61
CA ASN A 501 8.93 -29.97 9.84
C ASN A 501 8.00 -30.00 11.06
N ILE A 502 8.29 -29.14 12.06
CA ILE A 502 7.61 -29.13 13.36
C ILE A 502 6.32 -28.31 13.40
N GLY A 503 5.99 -27.63 12.31
CA GLY A 503 4.82 -26.76 12.22
C GLY A 503 4.94 -25.45 13.00
N ASP A 504 3.85 -24.71 13.05
CA ASP A 504 3.84 -23.41 13.71
C ASP A 504 4.03 -23.57 15.24
N ARG A 505 5.05 -22.89 15.76
CA ARG A 505 5.46 -22.96 17.19
C ARG A 505 5.66 -24.40 17.72
N GLY A 506 6.08 -25.31 16.86
CA GLY A 506 6.27 -26.71 17.29
C GLY A 506 4.97 -27.48 17.55
N ALA A 507 3.84 -27.07 16.93
CA ALA A 507 2.52 -27.67 17.17
C ALA A 507 2.47 -29.19 16.91
N LYS A 508 3.42 -29.73 16.11
CA LYS A 508 3.54 -31.15 15.83
C LYS A 508 4.43 -31.90 16.85
N LEU A 509 5.02 -31.18 17.81
CA LEU A 509 5.79 -31.78 18.91
C LEU A 509 4.89 -31.90 20.15
N SER A 510 5.01 -32.99 20.90
CA SER A 510 4.34 -33.13 22.18
C SER A 510 4.97 -32.18 23.21
N GLY A 511 4.14 -31.60 24.12
CA GLY A 511 4.54 -30.52 25.03
C GLY A 511 5.76 -30.76 25.93
N GLY A 512 6.27 -31.98 26.02
CA GLY A 512 7.50 -32.31 26.77
C GLY A 512 8.79 -32.16 25.95
N HIS A 513 8.72 -31.95 24.62
CA HIS A 513 9.86 -31.96 23.71
C HIS A 513 10.23 -30.58 23.16
N ASN A 514 9.70 -29.51 23.75
CA ASN A 514 9.99 -28.13 23.33
C ASN A 514 11.43 -27.65 23.67
N ALA A 515 12.24 -28.50 24.31
CA ALA A 515 13.62 -28.18 24.69
C ALA A 515 14.61 -28.08 23.51
N ILE A 516 14.16 -28.25 22.26
CA ILE A 516 15.00 -28.22 21.05
C ILE A 516 15.46 -26.80 20.69
N GLY A 517 14.74 -25.76 21.16
CA GLY A 517 15.03 -24.37 20.80
C GLY A 517 16.29 -23.85 21.51
N GLY A 518 17.34 -23.54 20.74
CA GLY A 518 18.54 -22.87 21.24
C GLY A 518 19.66 -23.80 21.74
N VAL A 519 19.79 -24.97 21.18
CA VAL A 519 20.75 -26.01 21.62
C VAL A 519 22.16 -25.81 21.07
N LEU A 520 22.35 -25.03 20.00
CA LEU A 520 23.69 -24.69 19.48
C LEU A 520 24.06 -23.27 19.90
N PRO A 521 25.16 -23.08 20.63
CA PRO A 521 25.75 -21.76 20.86
C PRO A 521 26.38 -21.20 19.59
#